data_520a3d19f9af5337e7511f7c1a39d6ca
#
_entry.id   520a3d19f9af5337e7511f7c1a39d6ca
#
_cell.length_a   1.000
_cell.length_b   1.000
_cell.length_c   1.000
_cell.angle_alpha   90.00
_cell.angle_beta   90.00
_cell.angle_gamma   90.00
#
_symmetry.space_group_name_H-M   'P 1'
#
loop_
_entity.id
_entity.type
_entity.pdbx_description
1 polymer ?
#
loop_
_entity_poly.entity_id
_entity_poly.type
_entity_poly.pdbx_seq_one_letter_code
_entity_poly.pdbx_strand_id
1 'polypeptide(L)'
;MLGAIAGDIAGSPYEFDPVTQKDFPMFGPSCRFTDDTVLTLAVAHAILKGKDYGECIGSFAIRYPNRGYGARFGRWVKAWDRQPYDSYGNGSAMRVSPVGFAFNTEKEVLKEAKKSAECTHNHPEGIKGAQAVAFAIYAARTGASKKDIENEISGRFGYDLDRTLAKIRRRYKFDETCQGSVPEAIIAFFEADSIEDAIRNAILLRGDADTQACIAGGITEAYFGTFSKNLTDYILPLLNAEFQGIVKAFCKKYCHRQKTVLKA
;
A
#
# COMPACT_ATOMS: atom_id res chain seq x y z
N MET A 1 5.68 5.52 -1.97
CA MET A 1 6.01 4.69 -0.79
C MET A 1 5.71 5.40 0.54
N LEU A 2 6.07 6.70 0.71
CA LEU A 2 5.70 7.46 1.92
C LEU A 2 4.19 7.60 2.11
N GLY A 3 3.44 7.79 1.03
CA GLY A 3 1.98 7.83 1.08
C GLY A 3 1.35 6.52 1.54
N ALA A 4 1.96 5.39 1.17
CA ALA A 4 1.53 4.09 1.69
C ALA A 4 1.75 4.00 3.21
N ILE A 5 2.95 4.37 3.68
CA ILE A 5 3.27 4.40 5.12
C ILE A 5 2.35 5.37 5.88
N ALA A 6 2.05 6.54 5.27
CA ALA A 6 1.13 7.51 5.87
C ALA A 6 -0.29 6.96 6.00
N GLY A 7 -0.75 6.25 4.98
CA GLY A 7 -2.06 5.62 4.97
C GLY A 7 -2.19 4.56 6.05
N ASP A 8 -1.22 3.65 6.14
CA ASP A 8 -1.14 2.64 7.20
C ASP A 8 -1.22 3.27 8.58
N ILE A 9 -0.32 4.21 8.88
CA ILE A 9 -0.26 4.87 10.20
C ILE A 9 -1.56 5.60 10.53
N ALA A 10 -2.13 6.33 9.57
CA ALA A 10 -3.37 7.07 9.76
C ALA A 10 -4.58 6.14 9.90
N GLY A 11 -4.60 5.03 9.16
CA GLY A 11 -5.70 4.05 9.16
C GLY A 11 -5.71 3.15 10.39
N SER A 12 -4.54 2.90 10.99
CA SER A 12 -4.36 1.91 12.06
C SER A 12 -5.28 2.06 13.29
N PRO A 13 -5.74 3.25 13.72
CA PRO A 13 -6.73 3.33 14.80
C PRO A 13 -8.16 2.98 14.37
N TYR A 14 -8.43 3.03 13.06
CA TYR A 14 -9.79 3.00 12.51
C TYR A 14 -10.16 1.65 11.88
N GLU A 15 -9.26 0.67 11.89
CA GLU A 15 -9.50 -0.68 11.39
C GLU A 15 -10.66 -1.36 12.13
N PHE A 16 -10.67 -1.25 13.46
CA PHE A 16 -11.69 -1.85 14.33
C PHE A 16 -12.59 -0.80 15.04
N ASP A 17 -12.31 0.49 14.88
CA ASP A 17 -13.11 1.60 15.41
C ASP A 17 -13.44 2.60 14.28
N PRO A 18 -14.36 2.24 13.37
CA PRO A 18 -14.57 2.97 12.14
C PRO A 18 -15.23 4.32 12.35
N VAL A 19 -14.73 5.35 11.66
CA VAL A 19 -15.30 6.70 11.64
C VAL A 19 -16.42 6.84 10.60
N THR A 20 -17.33 7.77 10.87
CA THR A 20 -18.50 8.02 10.00
C THR A 20 -18.45 9.35 9.26
N GLN A 21 -17.64 10.30 9.71
CA GLN A 21 -17.51 11.64 9.16
C GLN A 21 -16.07 11.88 8.68
N LYS A 22 -15.88 12.72 7.67
CA LYS A 22 -14.56 13.00 7.07
C LYS A 22 -13.68 13.89 7.98
N ASP A 23 -14.31 14.61 8.88
CA ASP A 23 -13.63 15.46 9.86
C ASP A 23 -13.26 14.64 11.12
N PHE A 24 -12.28 13.77 10.96
CA PHE A 24 -11.65 13.02 12.06
C PHE A 24 -10.17 13.38 12.18
N PRO A 25 -9.56 13.27 13.36
CA PRO A 25 -8.11 13.47 13.51
C PRO A 25 -7.36 12.42 12.70
N MET A 26 -6.69 12.83 11.62
CA MET A 26 -5.94 11.90 10.78
C MET A 26 -4.77 11.26 11.54
N PHE A 27 -4.16 12.03 12.44
CA PHE A 27 -3.07 11.57 13.27
C PHE A 27 -3.34 11.87 14.73
N GLY A 28 -2.95 10.96 15.60
CA GLY A 28 -3.15 11.06 17.05
C GLY A 28 -2.31 10.02 17.81
N PRO A 29 -2.35 10.02 19.13
CA PRO A 29 -1.49 9.16 19.96
C PRO A 29 -1.68 7.65 19.74
N SER A 30 -2.81 7.24 19.20
CA SER A 30 -3.11 5.83 18.88
C SER A 30 -2.57 5.38 17.53
N CYS A 31 -2.12 6.31 16.67
CA CYS A 31 -1.56 5.99 15.36
C CYS A 31 -0.21 5.26 15.52
N ARG A 32 -0.08 4.16 14.81
CA ARG A 32 1.14 3.35 14.79
C ARG A 32 1.30 2.70 13.41
N PHE A 33 2.51 2.34 13.05
CA PHE A 33 2.69 1.51 11.88
C PHE A 33 2.33 0.04 12.15
N THR A 34 1.74 -0.60 11.16
CA THR A 34 1.31 -2.01 11.19
C THR A 34 2.21 -2.88 10.30
N ASP A 35 1.75 -4.09 9.97
CA ASP A 35 2.43 -4.96 9.01
C ASP A 35 2.44 -4.39 7.59
N ASP A 36 1.52 -3.52 7.23
CA ASP A 36 1.55 -2.78 5.97
C ASP A 36 2.88 -2.05 5.77
N THR A 37 3.27 -1.22 6.73
CA THR A 37 4.56 -0.51 6.68
C THR A 37 5.74 -1.48 6.76
N VAL A 38 5.71 -2.46 7.67
CA VAL A 38 6.81 -3.41 7.83
C VAL A 38 7.07 -4.15 6.52
N LEU A 39 6.02 -4.66 5.88
CA LEU A 39 6.16 -5.46 4.66
C LEU A 39 6.39 -4.60 3.41
N THR A 40 5.87 -3.38 3.36
CA THR A 40 6.24 -2.38 2.35
C THR A 40 7.75 -2.11 2.40
N LEU A 41 8.31 -1.89 3.59
CA LEU A 41 9.75 -1.64 3.75
C LEU A 41 10.60 -2.90 3.50
N ALA A 42 10.07 -4.10 3.76
CA ALA A 42 10.71 -5.34 3.38
C ALA A 42 10.85 -5.47 1.85
N VAL A 43 9.78 -5.15 1.10
CA VAL A 43 9.80 -5.12 -0.38
C VAL A 43 10.77 -4.05 -0.89
N ALA A 44 10.74 -2.84 -0.31
CA ALA A 44 11.68 -1.78 -0.66
C ALA A 44 13.15 -2.19 -0.41
N HIS A 45 13.42 -2.86 0.72
CA HIS A 45 14.74 -3.38 1.05
C HIS A 45 15.19 -4.46 0.06
N ALA A 46 14.31 -5.40 -0.32
CA ALA A 46 14.59 -6.42 -1.31
C ALA A 46 15.02 -5.78 -2.65
N ILE A 47 14.28 -4.79 -3.14
CA ILE A 47 14.60 -4.05 -4.37
C ILE A 47 15.94 -3.31 -4.26
N LEU A 48 16.18 -2.61 -3.14
CA LEU A 48 17.44 -1.86 -2.92
C LEU A 48 18.67 -2.75 -2.91
N LYS A 49 18.54 -3.97 -2.39
CA LYS A 49 19.64 -4.91 -2.18
C LYS A 49 19.72 -6.03 -3.22
N GLY A 50 18.76 -6.13 -4.14
CA GLY A 50 18.67 -7.21 -5.10
C GLY A 50 18.46 -8.58 -4.43
N LYS A 51 17.69 -8.62 -3.33
CA LYS A 51 17.41 -9.83 -2.56
C LYS A 51 16.06 -10.43 -2.92
N ASP A 52 15.86 -11.69 -2.52
CA ASP A 52 14.56 -12.36 -2.63
C ASP A 52 13.49 -11.69 -1.79
N TYR A 53 12.28 -11.56 -2.34
CA TYR A 53 11.16 -10.91 -1.64
C TYR A 53 10.69 -11.73 -0.44
N GLY A 54 10.56 -13.04 -0.58
CA GLY A 54 10.08 -13.92 0.48
C GLY A 54 11.04 -13.95 1.68
N GLU A 55 12.34 -13.99 1.40
CA GLU A 55 13.38 -13.90 2.45
C GLU A 55 13.29 -12.56 3.21
N CYS A 56 13.19 -11.45 2.50
CA CYS A 56 13.09 -10.13 3.13
C CYS A 56 11.79 -9.98 3.92
N ILE A 57 10.65 -10.35 3.34
CA ILE A 57 9.33 -10.33 3.99
C ILE A 57 9.36 -11.15 5.28
N GLY A 58 9.85 -12.40 5.23
CA GLY A 58 9.95 -13.26 6.40
C GLY A 58 10.90 -12.72 7.46
N SER A 59 12.06 -12.20 7.06
CA SER A 59 13.05 -11.62 7.98
C SER A 59 12.52 -10.38 8.70
N PHE A 60 11.83 -9.49 7.98
CA PHE A 60 11.24 -8.30 8.58
C PHE A 60 10.11 -8.67 9.53
N ALA A 61 9.23 -9.58 9.17
CA ALA A 61 8.13 -10.03 10.03
C ALA A 61 8.64 -10.66 11.35
N ILE A 62 9.74 -11.42 11.32
CA ILE A 62 10.38 -11.97 12.52
C ILE A 62 10.94 -10.85 13.42
N ARG A 63 11.58 -9.84 12.84
CA ARG A 63 12.21 -8.73 13.60
C ARG A 63 11.21 -7.73 14.16
N TYR A 64 10.05 -7.63 13.52
CA TYR A 64 8.98 -6.71 13.91
C TYR A 64 7.69 -7.47 14.24
N PRO A 65 7.66 -8.26 15.31
CA PRO A 65 6.47 -9.04 15.70
C PRO A 65 5.32 -8.13 16.18
N ASN A 66 4.12 -8.69 16.27
CA ASN A 66 2.94 -8.04 16.86
C ASN A 66 2.52 -6.73 16.14
N ARG A 67 2.50 -6.79 14.79
CA ARG A 67 2.12 -5.65 13.95
C ARG A 67 0.80 -5.83 13.20
N GLY A 68 -0.03 -6.79 13.57
CA GLY A 68 -1.32 -7.02 12.90
C GLY A 68 -1.33 -8.19 11.90
N TYR A 69 -0.22 -8.91 11.74
CA TYR A 69 -0.13 -10.00 10.76
C TYR A 69 -1.28 -11.00 10.83
N GLY A 70 -1.88 -11.31 9.69
CA GLY A 70 -2.89 -12.33 9.59
C GLY A 70 -2.40 -13.72 10.05
N ALA A 71 -3.30 -14.53 10.61
CA ALA A 71 -2.94 -15.82 11.22
C ALA A 71 -2.25 -16.81 10.25
N ARG A 72 -2.66 -16.84 8.96
CA ARG A 72 -2.00 -17.69 7.94
C ARG A 72 -0.59 -17.20 7.64
N PHE A 73 -0.39 -15.89 7.54
CA PHE A 73 0.93 -15.28 7.36
C PHE A 73 1.83 -15.54 8.57
N GLY A 74 1.32 -15.44 9.80
CA GLY A 74 2.09 -15.76 11.00
C GLY A 74 2.57 -17.24 11.05
N ARG A 75 1.78 -18.17 10.51
CA ARG A 75 2.21 -19.57 10.35
C ARG A 75 3.31 -19.71 9.28
N TRP A 76 3.15 -19.02 8.15
CA TRP A 76 4.15 -19.00 7.07
C TRP A 76 5.51 -18.44 7.54
N VAL A 77 5.50 -17.38 8.34
CA VAL A 77 6.73 -16.78 8.92
C VAL A 77 7.49 -17.81 9.78
N LYS A 78 6.76 -18.66 10.52
CA LYS A 78 7.32 -19.67 11.42
C LYS A 78 7.69 -20.97 10.70
N ALA A 79 7.22 -21.18 9.48
CA ALA A 79 7.49 -22.39 8.73
C ALA A 79 8.96 -22.44 8.27
N TRP A 80 9.56 -23.63 8.29
CA TRP A 80 10.94 -23.85 7.87
C TRP A 80 11.14 -23.56 6.38
N ASP A 81 10.23 -24.07 5.54
CA ASP A 81 10.32 -24.02 4.08
C ASP A 81 9.57 -22.85 3.45
N ARG A 82 8.74 -22.14 4.20
CA ARG A 82 7.96 -20.96 3.78
C ARG A 82 7.32 -21.09 2.40
N GLN A 83 6.68 -22.24 2.16
CA GLN A 83 5.95 -22.41 0.90
C GLN A 83 4.74 -21.47 0.80
N PRO A 84 4.42 -20.95 -0.40
CA PRO A 84 3.20 -20.17 -0.62
C PRO A 84 1.96 -20.94 -0.15
N TYR A 85 0.96 -20.20 0.36
CA TYR A 85 -0.22 -20.83 0.98
C TYR A 85 -1.56 -20.41 0.32
N ASP A 86 -1.51 -20.07 -0.96
CA ASP A 86 -2.67 -19.74 -1.80
C ASP A 86 -3.57 -18.66 -1.20
N SER A 87 -2.96 -17.59 -0.67
CA SER A 87 -3.67 -16.45 -0.13
C SER A 87 -4.21 -15.56 -1.26
N TYR A 88 -5.42 -15.09 -1.08
CA TYR A 88 -6.06 -14.02 -1.87
C TYR A 88 -6.34 -12.77 -1.03
N GLY A 89 -5.78 -12.70 0.16
CA GLY A 89 -5.82 -11.53 1.02
C GLY A 89 -5.11 -10.30 0.41
N ASN A 90 -5.45 -9.12 0.89
CA ASN A 90 -4.90 -7.86 0.40
C ASN A 90 -3.45 -7.60 0.81
N GLY A 91 -2.88 -8.46 1.65
CA GLY A 91 -1.49 -8.39 2.12
C GLY A 91 -0.42 -8.38 1.01
N SER A 92 -0.72 -8.89 -0.19
CA SER A 92 0.15 -8.73 -1.36
C SER A 92 0.07 -7.33 -1.97
N ALA A 93 -1.12 -6.74 -1.98
CA ALA A 93 -1.40 -5.42 -2.56
C ALA A 93 -0.91 -4.27 -1.66
N MET A 94 -1.08 -4.38 -0.34
CA MET A 94 -0.66 -3.35 0.62
C MET A 94 0.84 -3.07 0.56
N ARG A 95 1.67 -4.11 0.40
CA ARG A 95 3.13 -4.02 0.46
C ARG A 95 3.80 -3.71 -0.88
N VAL A 96 3.05 -3.67 -1.99
CA VAL A 96 3.63 -3.65 -3.34
C VAL A 96 4.06 -2.27 -3.83
N SER A 97 3.73 -1.19 -3.13
CA SER A 97 3.99 0.18 -3.59
C SER A 97 5.44 0.43 -4.06
N PRO A 98 6.50 -0.12 -3.42
CA PRO A 98 7.86 0.06 -3.91
C PRO A 98 8.09 -0.47 -5.32
N VAL A 99 7.39 -1.53 -5.73
CA VAL A 99 7.50 -2.09 -7.09
C VAL A 99 7.03 -1.06 -8.12
N GLY A 100 5.88 -0.43 -7.92
CA GLY A 100 5.34 0.59 -8.82
C GLY A 100 6.26 1.81 -8.96
N PHE A 101 7.06 2.13 -7.93
CA PHE A 101 8.03 3.23 -7.99
C PHE A 101 9.36 2.84 -8.64
N ALA A 102 9.83 1.60 -8.52
CA ALA A 102 11.19 1.23 -8.83
C ALA A 102 11.43 0.79 -10.29
N PHE A 103 10.43 0.21 -10.95
CA PHE A 103 10.59 -0.37 -12.29
C PHE A 103 10.00 0.53 -13.37
N ASN A 104 10.67 0.64 -14.52
CA ASN A 104 10.39 1.68 -15.52
C ASN A 104 9.61 1.18 -16.75
N THR A 105 9.32 -0.10 -16.85
CA THR A 105 8.45 -0.65 -17.88
C THR A 105 7.28 -1.39 -17.24
N GLU A 106 6.13 -1.32 -17.89
CA GLU A 106 4.93 -2.05 -17.46
C GLU A 106 5.21 -3.54 -17.24
N LYS A 107 5.90 -4.16 -18.22
CA LYS A 107 6.27 -5.58 -18.16
C LYS A 107 7.07 -5.92 -16.89
N GLU A 108 8.04 -5.08 -16.54
CA GLU A 108 8.84 -5.27 -15.32
C GLU A 108 7.98 -5.07 -14.06
N VAL A 109 7.15 -4.03 -14.04
CA VAL A 109 6.25 -3.75 -12.90
C VAL A 109 5.32 -4.93 -12.63
N LEU A 110 4.64 -5.44 -13.65
CA LEU A 110 3.75 -6.58 -13.51
C LEU A 110 4.47 -7.87 -13.11
N LYS A 111 5.67 -8.11 -13.67
CA LYS A 111 6.50 -9.25 -13.32
C LYS A 111 6.98 -9.19 -11.87
N GLU A 112 7.50 -8.06 -11.43
CA GLU A 112 8.04 -7.93 -10.08
C GLU A 112 6.92 -7.83 -9.02
N ALA A 113 5.75 -7.26 -9.36
CA ALA A 113 4.57 -7.32 -8.51
C ALA A 113 4.11 -8.76 -8.28
N LYS A 114 4.04 -9.57 -9.34
CA LYS A 114 3.76 -11.01 -9.23
C LYS A 114 4.77 -11.69 -8.31
N LYS A 115 6.08 -11.51 -8.52
CA LYS A 115 7.11 -12.13 -7.67
C LYS A 115 7.00 -11.73 -6.20
N SER A 116 6.69 -10.45 -5.91
CA SER A 116 6.51 -9.98 -4.53
C SER A 116 5.26 -10.54 -3.85
N ALA A 117 4.25 -10.92 -4.64
CA ALA A 117 3.02 -11.52 -4.15
C ALA A 117 3.17 -13.03 -3.94
N GLU A 118 3.66 -13.75 -4.96
CA GLU A 118 3.57 -15.21 -5.06
C GLU A 118 4.36 -15.98 -3.99
N CYS A 119 5.26 -15.33 -3.26
CA CYS A 119 5.93 -15.97 -2.12
C CYS A 119 4.96 -16.33 -0.96
N THR A 120 3.77 -15.73 -0.94
CA THR A 120 2.70 -15.99 0.05
C THR A 120 1.32 -16.05 -0.59
N HIS A 121 1.04 -15.14 -1.53
CA HIS A 121 -0.25 -14.89 -2.17
C HIS A 121 -0.20 -15.36 -3.63
N ASN A 122 -0.01 -16.66 -3.83
CA ASN A 122 0.06 -17.27 -5.15
C ASN A 122 -1.32 -17.60 -5.78
N HIS A 123 -2.42 -17.30 -5.08
CA HIS A 123 -3.76 -17.33 -5.64
C HIS A 123 -3.91 -16.26 -6.73
N PRO A 124 -4.63 -16.52 -7.85
CA PRO A 124 -4.82 -15.53 -8.94
C PRO A 124 -5.28 -14.15 -8.45
N GLU A 125 -6.23 -14.08 -7.52
CA GLU A 125 -6.71 -12.81 -6.97
C GLU A 125 -5.65 -12.08 -6.13
N GLY A 126 -4.81 -12.81 -5.37
CA GLY A 126 -3.70 -12.24 -4.62
C GLY A 126 -2.63 -11.62 -5.51
N ILE A 127 -2.28 -12.30 -6.62
CA ILE A 127 -1.37 -11.78 -7.64
C ILE A 127 -1.98 -10.58 -8.36
N LYS A 128 -3.24 -10.69 -8.76
CA LYS A 128 -4.00 -9.64 -9.45
C LYS A 128 -4.05 -8.34 -8.64
N GLY A 129 -4.35 -8.42 -7.34
CA GLY A 129 -4.38 -7.25 -6.46
C GLY A 129 -3.04 -6.52 -6.40
N ALA A 130 -1.94 -7.24 -6.22
CA ALA A 130 -0.60 -6.67 -6.22
C ALA A 130 -0.24 -6.04 -7.58
N GLN A 131 -0.55 -6.72 -8.68
CA GLN A 131 -0.29 -6.20 -10.02
C GLN A 131 -1.11 -4.93 -10.32
N ALA A 132 -2.38 -4.88 -9.93
CA ALA A 132 -3.25 -3.72 -10.14
C ALA A 132 -2.72 -2.49 -9.37
N VAL A 133 -2.35 -2.64 -8.10
CA VAL A 133 -1.81 -1.55 -7.29
C VAL A 133 -0.44 -1.08 -7.82
N ALA A 134 0.47 -2.00 -8.14
CA ALA A 134 1.77 -1.63 -8.70
C ALA A 134 1.64 -0.92 -10.04
N PHE A 135 0.74 -1.40 -10.91
CA PHE A 135 0.44 -0.76 -12.19
C PHE A 135 -0.16 0.64 -12.01
N ALA A 136 -1.13 0.81 -11.09
CA ALA A 136 -1.70 2.13 -10.78
C ALA A 136 -0.63 3.14 -10.37
N ILE A 137 0.31 2.74 -9.50
CA ILE A 137 1.43 3.57 -9.07
C ILE A 137 2.36 3.90 -10.24
N TYR A 138 2.70 2.91 -11.07
CA TYR A 138 3.52 3.11 -12.25
C TYR A 138 2.87 4.09 -13.22
N ALA A 139 1.62 3.87 -13.60
CA ALA A 139 0.88 4.72 -14.54
C ALA A 139 0.75 6.16 -14.00
N ALA A 140 0.41 6.31 -12.71
CA ALA A 140 0.30 7.61 -12.04
C ALA A 140 1.63 8.39 -12.08
N ARG A 141 2.76 7.76 -11.71
CA ARG A 141 4.06 8.45 -11.70
C ARG A 141 4.61 8.75 -13.09
N THR A 142 4.17 8.02 -14.12
CA THR A 142 4.55 8.24 -15.51
C THR A 142 3.66 9.23 -16.24
N GLY A 143 2.63 9.75 -15.57
CA GLY A 143 1.82 10.87 -16.05
C GLY A 143 0.49 10.49 -16.69
N ALA A 144 0.02 9.27 -16.51
CA ALA A 144 -1.32 8.87 -16.93
C ALA A 144 -2.39 9.66 -16.15
N SER A 145 -3.48 10.02 -16.83
CA SER A 145 -4.64 10.63 -16.17
C SER A 145 -5.38 9.62 -15.29
N LYS A 146 -6.18 10.08 -14.32
CA LYS A 146 -7.04 9.21 -13.52
C LYS A 146 -7.95 8.35 -14.40
N LYS A 147 -8.46 8.91 -15.49
CA LYS A 147 -9.34 8.17 -16.43
C LYS A 147 -8.60 7.09 -17.20
N ASP A 148 -7.36 7.36 -17.63
CA ASP A 148 -6.53 6.33 -18.28
C ASP A 148 -6.22 5.20 -17.32
N ILE A 149 -5.86 5.51 -16.07
CA ILE A 149 -5.59 4.51 -15.02
C ILE A 149 -6.83 3.67 -14.75
N GLU A 150 -8.01 4.29 -14.65
CA GLU A 150 -9.28 3.60 -14.45
C GLU A 150 -9.58 2.61 -15.58
N ASN A 151 -9.48 3.08 -16.84
CA ASN A 151 -9.75 2.27 -18.02
C ASN A 151 -8.80 1.07 -18.12
N GLU A 152 -7.50 1.30 -17.90
CA GLU A 152 -6.49 0.25 -17.95
C GLU A 152 -6.66 -0.79 -16.84
N ILE A 153 -6.95 -0.37 -15.61
CA ILE A 153 -7.16 -1.30 -14.49
C ILE A 153 -8.44 -2.09 -14.69
N SER A 154 -9.54 -1.45 -15.08
CA SER A 154 -10.81 -2.13 -15.35
C SER A 154 -10.66 -3.13 -16.50
N GLY A 155 -10.01 -2.74 -17.60
CA GLY A 155 -9.82 -3.61 -18.75
C GLY A 155 -8.90 -4.81 -18.49
N ARG A 156 -7.82 -4.62 -17.74
CA ARG A 156 -6.80 -5.67 -17.52
C ARG A 156 -7.13 -6.59 -16.36
N PHE A 157 -7.66 -6.04 -15.29
CA PHE A 157 -7.86 -6.77 -14.03
C PHE A 157 -9.34 -7.08 -13.76
N GLY A 158 -10.25 -6.54 -14.56
CA GLY A 158 -11.69 -6.79 -14.42
C GLY A 158 -12.30 -6.18 -13.15
N TYR A 159 -11.66 -5.16 -12.55
CA TYR A 159 -12.21 -4.45 -11.41
C TYR A 159 -13.31 -3.48 -11.86
N ASP A 160 -14.46 -3.52 -11.18
CA ASP A 160 -15.53 -2.53 -11.34
C ASP A 160 -15.16 -1.25 -10.60
N LEU A 161 -14.63 -0.28 -11.32
CA LEU A 161 -14.21 1.02 -10.80
C LEU A 161 -15.22 2.14 -11.11
N ASP A 162 -16.29 1.85 -11.86
CA ASP A 162 -17.38 2.79 -12.16
C ASP A 162 -18.39 2.86 -11.00
N ARG A 163 -17.87 3.11 -9.80
CA ARG A 163 -18.65 3.25 -8.56
C ARG A 163 -18.14 4.46 -7.80
N THR A 164 -19.01 5.08 -7.02
CA THR A 164 -18.61 6.20 -6.14
C THR A 164 -18.45 5.74 -4.69
N LEU A 165 -17.57 6.41 -3.94
CA LEU A 165 -17.40 6.18 -2.51
C LEU A 165 -18.74 6.29 -1.75
N ALA A 166 -19.59 7.24 -2.14
CA ALA A 166 -20.90 7.41 -1.54
C ALA A 166 -21.81 6.17 -1.71
N LYS A 167 -21.75 5.50 -2.87
CA LYS A 167 -22.48 4.25 -3.11
C LYS A 167 -21.86 3.08 -2.35
N ILE A 168 -20.55 2.97 -2.37
CA ILE A 168 -19.80 1.91 -1.70
C ILE A 168 -20.10 1.94 -0.19
N ARG A 169 -19.92 3.07 0.48
CA ARG A 169 -20.08 3.26 1.93
C ARG A 169 -21.44 2.83 2.48
N ARG A 170 -22.47 2.79 1.67
CA ARG A 170 -23.82 2.39 2.12
C ARG A 170 -23.92 0.91 2.48
N ARG A 171 -23.10 0.06 1.88
CA ARG A 171 -23.21 -1.41 1.98
C ARG A 171 -21.90 -2.11 2.29
N TYR A 172 -20.78 -1.38 2.19
CA TYR A 172 -19.45 -1.94 2.38
C TYR A 172 -19.27 -2.39 3.82
N LYS A 173 -18.62 -3.54 3.95
CA LYS A 173 -18.23 -4.14 5.23
C LYS A 173 -16.75 -4.45 5.18
N PHE A 174 -16.16 -4.75 6.33
CA PHE A 174 -14.78 -5.22 6.44
C PHE A 174 -14.55 -6.40 5.49
N ASP A 175 -13.56 -6.27 4.63
CA ASP A 175 -13.14 -7.30 3.68
C ASP A 175 -11.61 -7.21 3.48
N GLU A 176 -10.91 -8.27 3.89
CA GLU A 176 -9.45 -8.38 3.79
C GLU A 176 -8.98 -9.08 2.50
N THR A 177 -9.89 -9.33 1.55
CA THR A 177 -9.53 -9.94 0.26
C THR A 177 -9.07 -8.89 -0.75
N CYS A 178 -8.20 -9.28 -1.68
CA CYS A 178 -7.80 -8.39 -2.78
C CYS A 178 -8.99 -7.90 -3.60
N GLN A 179 -9.91 -8.80 -3.96
CA GLN A 179 -11.07 -8.47 -4.79
C GLN A 179 -12.11 -7.61 -4.06
N GLY A 180 -12.13 -7.64 -2.73
CA GLY A 180 -13.09 -6.87 -1.92
C GLY A 180 -12.55 -5.55 -1.40
N SER A 181 -11.23 -5.34 -1.36
CA SER A 181 -10.63 -4.12 -0.78
C SER A 181 -9.81 -3.29 -1.76
N VAL A 182 -9.12 -3.93 -2.73
CA VAL A 182 -8.25 -3.20 -3.67
C VAL A 182 -9.01 -2.25 -4.59
N PRO A 183 -10.13 -2.63 -5.26
CA PRO A 183 -10.88 -1.71 -6.09
C PRO A 183 -11.42 -0.51 -5.31
N GLU A 184 -11.88 -0.71 -4.07
CA GLU A 184 -12.37 0.33 -3.18
C GLU A 184 -11.26 1.34 -2.82
N ALA A 185 -10.05 0.86 -2.53
CA ALA A 185 -8.90 1.71 -2.27
C ALA A 185 -8.48 2.53 -3.51
N ILE A 186 -8.56 1.94 -4.71
CA ILE A 186 -8.29 2.63 -5.98
C ILE A 186 -9.35 3.72 -6.25
N ILE A 187 -10.64 3.44 -5.97
CA ILE A 187 -11.71 4.45 -6.09
C ILE A 187 -11.49 5.60 -5.09
N ALA A 188 -10.98 5.31 -3.87
CA ALA A 188 -10.64 6.38 -2.92
C ALA A 188 -9.57 7.34 -3.48
N PHE A 189 -8.61 6.84 -4.26
CA PHE A 189 -7.68 7.69 -5.01
C PHE A 189 -8.37 8.49 -6.12
N PHE A 190 -9.28 7.89 -6.90
CA PHE A 190 -9.93 8.60 -8.01
C PHE A 190 -10.76 9.80 -7.55
N GLU A 191 -11.41 9.71 -6.40
CA GLU A 191 -12.22 10.80 -5.84
C GLU A 191 -11.41 11.79 -4.98
N ALA A 192 -10.10 11.67 -4.91
CA ALA A 192 -9.25 12.49 -4.05
C ALA A 192 -8.56 13.64 -4.80
N ASP A 193 -8.39 14.76 -4.14
CA ASP A 193 -7.66 15.93 -4.64
C ASP A 193 -6.26 16.10 -4.02
N SER A 194 -5.91 15.28 -3.04
CA SER A 194 -4.62 15.25 -2.36
C SER A 194 -4.33 13.88 -1.75
N ILE A 195 -3.08 13.67 -1.28
CA ILE A 195 -2.71 12.44 -0.55
C ILE A 195 -3.53 12.32 0.72
N GLU A 196 -3.68 13.40 1.47
CA GLU A 196 -4.48 13.45 2.68
C GLU A 196 -5.94 13.10 2.42
N ASP A 197 -6.49 13.65 1.34
CA ASP A 197 -7.87 13.39 0.95
C ASP A 197 -8.11 11.92 0.56
N ALA A 198 -7.18 11.31 -0.16
CA ALA A 198 -7.25 9.88 -0.50
C ALA A 198 -7.21 8.97 0.74
N ILE A 199 -6.33 9.28 1.69
CA ILE A 199 -6.24 8.56 2.96
C ILE A 199 -7.56 8.67 3.73
N ARG A 200 -8.11 9.88 3.85
CA ARG A 200 -9.41 10.11 4.50
C ARG A 200 -10.54 9.36 3.81
N ASN A 201 -10.57 9.38 2.48
CA ASN A 201 -11.56 8.69 1.66
C ASN A 201 -11.52 7.18 1.89
N ALA A 202 -10.32 6.58 1.95
CA ALA A 202 -10.13 5.16 2.21
C ALA A 202 -10.58 4.75 3.63
N ILE A 203 -10.16 5.49 4.65
CA ILE A 203 -10.58 5.24 6.05
C ILE A 203 -12.10 5.32 6.20
N LEU A 204 -12.75 6.25 5.52
CA LEU A 204 -14.20 6.42 5.54
C LEU A 204 -14.97 5.27 4.88
N LEU A 205 -14.34 4.37 4.15
CA LEU A 205 -14.98 3.15 3.65
C LEU A 205 -15.39 2.22 4.80
N ARG A 206 -14.72 2.29 5.94
CA ARG A 206 -15.00 1.48 7.13
C ARG A 206 -14.77 -0.02 6.89
N GLY A 207 -13.81 -0.33 6.04
CA GLY A 207 -13.30 -1.68 5.81
C GLY A 207 -11.99 -1.90 6.58
N ASP A 208 -11.07 -2.57 5.93
CA ASP A 208 -9.67 -2.72 6.33
C ASP A 208 -8.95 -1.37 6.12
N ALA A 209 -9.07 -0.49 7.13
CA ALA A 209 -8.83 0.94 6.97
C ALA A 209 -7.37 1.30 6.77
N ASP A 210 -6.43 0.63 7.45
CA ASP A 210 -5.00 0.84 7.30
C ASP A 210 -4.52 0.33 5.93
N THR A 211 -4.91 -0.87 5.53
CA THR A 211 -4.58 -1.42 4.21
C THR A 211 -5.18 -0.59 3.08
N GLN A 212 -6.47 -0.22 3.15
CA GLN A 212 -7.08 0.59 2.10
C GLN A 212 -6.45 1.97 2.00
N ALA A 213 -6.12 2.60 3.12
CA ALA A 213 -5.44 3.89 3.15
C ALA A 213 -3.98 3.78 2.71
N CYS A 214 -3.29 2.67 3.03
CA CYS A 214 -1.96 2.35 2.53
C CYS A 214 -1.94 2.29 0.99
N ILE A 215 -2.86 1.55 0.40
CA ILE A 215 -2.97 1.42 -1.07
C ILE A 215 -3.30 2.78 -1.70
N ALA A 216 -4.36 3.44 -1.25
CA ALA A 216 -4.81 4.74 -1.78
C ALA A 216 -3.72 5.80 -1.65
N GLY A 217 -3.08 5.91 -0.49
CA GLY A 217 -1.99 6.84 -0.23
C GLY A 217 -0.78 6.60 -1.14
N GLY A 218 -0.42 5.35 -1.37
CA GLY A 218 0.69 4.98 -2.26
C GLY A 218 0.46 5.38 -3.72
N ILE A 219 -0.76 5.17 -4.25
CA ILE A 219 -1.14 5.57 -5.61
C ILE A 219 -1.19 7.09 -5.73
N THR A 220 -1.79 7.75 -4.73
CA THR A 220 -1.97 9.20 -4.74
C THR A 220 -0.65 9.95 -4.63
N GLU A 221 0.30 9.44 -3.84
CA GLU A 221 1.68 9.94 -3.80
C GLU A 221 2.34 9.90 -5.19
N ALA A 222 2.16 8.81 -5.93
CA ALA A 222 2.71 8.67 -7.26
C ALA A 222 2.10 9.66 -8.25
N TYR A 223 0.81 9.95 -8.10
CA TYR A 223 0.05 10.85 -8.97
C TYR A 223 0.37 12.32 -8.74
N PHE A 224 0.29 12.80 -7.50
CA PHE A 224 0.51 14.21 -7.17
C PHE A 224 1.99 14.57 -7.00
N GLY A 225 2.84 13.62 -6.62
CA GLY A 225 4.28 13.80 -6.48
C GLY A 225 4.71 14.74 -5.35
N THR A 226 3.77 15.30 -4.60
CA THR A 226 4.02 16.22 -3.50
C THR A 226 3.58 15.61 -2.18
N PHE A 227 4.49 15.63 -1.20
CA PHE A 227 4.21 15.22 0.16
C PHE A 227 4.26 16.45 1.06
N SER A 228 3.21 16.72 1.82
CA SER A 228 3.23 17.87 2.72
C SER A 228 4.28 17.69 3.81
N LYS A 229 4.92 18.80 4.22
CA LYS A 229 5.89 18.75 5.31
C LYS A 229 5.24 18.22 6.58
N ASN A 230 4.00 18.61 6.87
CA ASN A 230 3.27 18.14 8.05
C ASN A 230 3.12 16.62 8.10
N LEU A 231 2.81 15.99 6.96
CA LEU A 231 2.73 14.51 6.87
C LEU A 231 4.09 13.87 7.16
N THR A 232 5.15 14.41 6.58
CA THR A 232 6.50 13.88 6.76
C THR A 232 6.97 14.04 8.21
N ASP A 233 6.77 15.20 8.80
CA ASP A 233 7.18 15.54 10.17
C ASP A 233 6.43 14.68 11.20
N TYR A 234 5.21 14.23 10.89
CA TYR A 234 4.48 13.33 11.78
C TYR A 234 4.92 11.86 11.62
N ILE A 235 5.09 11.39 10.39
CA ILE A 235 5.31 9.96 10.09
C ILE A 235 6.74 9.53 10.43
N LEU A 236 7.74 10.31 10.02
CA LEU A 236 9.14 9.89 10.17
C LEU A 236 9.54 9.61 11.62
N PRO A 237 9.15 10.39 12.64
CA PRO A 237 9.47 10.09 14.03
C PRO A 237 8.86 8.78 14.56
N LEU A 238 7.77 8.28 13.96
CA LEU A 238 7.17 7.01 14.34
C LEU A 238 7.96 5.80 13.82
N LEU A 239 8.82 6.01 12.83
CA LEU A 239 9.69 4.99 12.25
C LEU A 239 11.02 4.93 13.01
N ASN A 240 11.52 3.72 13.26
CA ASN A 240 12.86 3.55 13.81
C ASN A 240 13.97 3.93 12.79
N ALA A 241 15.22 3.99 13.25
CA ALA A 241 16.35 4.40 12.41
C ALA A 241 16.58 3.51 11.17
N GLU A 242 16.34 2.19 11.29
CA GLU A 242 16.43 1.26 10.16
C GLU A 242 15.40 1.61 9.08
N PHE A 243 14.14 1.80 9.47
CA PHE A 243 13.04 2.13 8.56
C PHE A 243 13.25 3.48 7.89
N GLN A 244 13.65 4.51 8.66
CA GLN A 244 14.01 5.81 8.11
C GLN A 244 15.16 5.70 7.09
N GLY A 245 16.17 4.88 7.38
CA GLY A 245 17.27 4.60 6.46
C GLY A 245 16.82 3.99 5.14
N ILE A 246 15.90 3.00 5.18
CA ILE A 246 15.32 2.37 3.98
C ILE A 246 14.50 3.39 3.19
N VAL A 247 13.61 4.15 3.85
CA VAL A 247 12.82 5.22 3.23
C VAL A 247 13.72 6.21 2.50
N LYS A 248 14.74 6.75 3.19
CA LYS A 248 15.68 7.73 2.63
C LYS A 248 16.43 7.16 1.42
N ALA A 249 16.94 5.94 1.51
CA ALA A 249 17.68 5.29 0.43
C ALA A 249 16.77 5.02 -0.78
N PHE A 250 15.56 4.53 -0.55
CA PHE A 250 14.60 4.21 -1.60
C PHE A 250 14.11 5.48 -2.32
N CYS A 251 13.70 6.50 -1.58
CA CYS A 251 13.26 7.76 -2.17
C CYS A 251 14.37 8.47 -2.94
N LYS A 252 15.61 8.45 -2.42
CA LYS A 252 16.78 9.00 -3.16
C LYS A 252 16.97 8.33 -4.51
N LYS A 253 16.72 7.03 -4.63
CA LYS A 253 16.98 6.25 -5.85
C LYS A 253 15.78 6.25 -6.82
N TYR A 254 14.55 6.20 -6.33
CA TYR A 254 13.38 5.91 -7.14
C TYR A 254 12.27 6.97 -7.11
N CYS A 255 12.24 7.91 -6.14
CA CYS A 255 11.17 8.90 -6.02
C CYS A 255 11.62 10.27 -6.56
N HIS A 256 11.91 10.37 -7.87
CA HIS A 256 12.54 11.55 -8.46
C HIS A 256 11.72 12.85 -8.39
N ARG A 257 10.38 12.76 -8.32
CA ARG A 257 9.49 13.93 -8.15
C ARG A 257 9.50 14.50 -6.73
N GLN A 258 9.97 13.74 -5.74
CA GLN A 258 9.94 14.10 -4.30
C GLN A 258 11.24 14.74 -3.79
N LYS A 259 12.16 15.15 -4.66
CA LYS A 259 13.49 15.67 -4.27
C LYS A 259 13.46 16.91 -3.36
N THR A 260 12.31 17.55 -3.20
CA THR A 260 12.16 18.79 -2.43
C THR A 260 11.93 18.57 -0.93
N VAL A 261 11.41 17.43 -0.49
CA VAL A 261 10.94 17.21 0.89
C VAL A 261 11.97 16.57 1.82
N LEU A 262 12.96 15.82 1.27
CA LEU A 262 13.96 15.10 2.07
C LEU A 262 15.32 15.83 2.17
N LYS A 263 15.40 17.10 1.80
CA LYS A 263 16.62 17.93 1.85
C LYS A 263 16.77 18.77 3.13
N ALA A 264 15.94 18.56 4.13
CA ALA A 264 16.06 19.24 5.42
C ALA A 264 16.60 18.28 6.49
#